data_dab1a7533388cbcdbdbf32a90c79feb7
#
_entry.id   dab1a7533388cbcdbdbf32a90c79feb7
#
_cell.length_a   1.000
_cell.length_b   1.000
_cell.length_c   1.000
_cell.angle_alpha   90.00
_cell.angle_beta   90.00
_cell.angle_gamma   90.00
#
_symmetry.space_group_name_H-M   'P 1'
#
loop_
_entity.id
_entity.type
_entity.pdbx_description
1 polymer ?
#
loop_
_entity_poly.entity_id
_entity_poly.type
_entity_poly.pdbx_seq_one_letter_code
_entity_poly.pdbx_strand_id
1 'polypeptide(L)'
;MKPLPSVSVVAQADYIPQQSDPDNKRFVFSYTITINNASRQRCQLLSRHWVIRDANHKVEEVYGEGVIGEQPFIDPGESYTYTSGAILETELGTMEGRLSLIHI
;
A
#
# COMPACT_ATOMS: atom_id res chain seq x y z
N MET A 1 -23.85 6.92 -9.38
CA MET A 1 -22.45 6.93 -9.81
C MET A 1 -21.83 5.56 -9.53
N LYS A 2 -21.12 5.06 -10.49
CA LYS A 2 -20.45 3.78 -10.30
C LYS A 2 -19.10 4.01 -9.60
N PRO A 3 -18.72 3.18 -8.62
CA PRO A 3 -17.35 3.16 -8.14
C PRO A 3 -16.42 2.82 -9.32
N LEU A 4 -15.12 2.84 -9.14
CA LEU A 4 -14.16 2.52 -10.19
C LEU A 4 -13.96 0.99 -10.26
N PRO A 5 -14.94 0.23 -10.82
CA PRO A 5 -14.93 -1.23 -10.71
C PRO A 5 -13.81 -1.89 -11.51
N SER A 6 -13.24 -1.16 -12.44
CA SER A 6 -12.16 -1.66 -13.29
C SER A 6 -10.78 -1.27 -12.80
N VAL A 7 -10.70 -0.66 -11.62
CA VAL A 7 -9.43 -0.37 -10.97
C VAL A 7 -9.33 -1.28 -9.74
N SER A 8 -8.29 -2.09 -9.70
CA SER A 8 -8.06 -3.00 -8.59
C SER A 8 -6.74 -2.72 -7.91
N VAL A 9 -6.66 -3.06 -6.63
CA VAL A 9 -5.46 -2.89 -5.82
C VAL A 9 -5.11 -4.23 -5.20
N VAL A 10 -3.87 -4.65 -5.38
CA VAL A 10 -3.33 -5.86 -4.77
C VAL A 10 -2.21 -5.48 -3.83
N ALA A 11 -2.25 -5.97 -2.61
CA ALA A 11 -1.20 -5.76 -1.62
C ALA A 11 -0.55 -7.09 -1.27
N GLN A 12 0.77 -7.12 -1.28
CA GLN A 12 1.55 -8.29 -0.90
C GLN A 12 2.60 -7.90 0.12
N ALA A 13 2.63 -8.59 1.25
CA ALA A 13 3.59 -8.34 2.30
C ALA A 13 4.59 -9.50 2.38
N ASP A 14 5.85 -9.15 2.60
CA ASP A 14 6.94 -10.12 2.74
C ASP A 14 7.76 -9.80 3.99
N TYR A 15 8.08 -10.83 4.76
CA TYR A 15 8.97 -10.70 5.91
C TYR A 15 10.42 -10.60 5.44
N ILE A 16 11.20 -9.69 6.01
CA ILE A 16 12.60 -9.47 5.64
C ILE A 16 13.50 -9.90 6.79
N PRO A 17 13.90 -11.18 6.85
CA PRO A 17 14.70 -11.69 7.96
C PRO A 17 16.07 -11.00 8.08
N GLN A 18 16.67 -10.59 6.97
CA GLN A 18 17.99 -9.96 6.96
C GLN A 18 18.02 -8.61 7.68
N GLN A 19 16.89 -7.94 7.79
CA GLN A 19 16.76 -6.65 8.44
C GLN A 19 16.05 -6.73 9.78
N SER A 20 15.57 -7.92 10.13
CA SER A 20 14.82 -8.15 11.36
C SER A 20 15.75 -8.55 12.50
N ASP A 21 15.30 -8.24 13.72
CA ASP A 21 15.98 -8.60 14.95
C ASP A 21 14.93 -9.04 15.97
N PRO A 22 14.46 -10.29 15.89
CA PRO A 22 13.38 -10.78 16.77
C PRO A 22 13.71 -10.69 18.26
N ASP A 23 14.95 -10.84 18.64
CA ASP A 23 15.36 -10.74 20.05
C ASP A 23 15.12 -9.34 20.61
N ASN A 24 15.16 -8.34 19.77
CA ASN A 24 14.87 -6.95 20.12
C ASN A 24 13.48 -6.50 19.63
N LYS A 25 12.60 -7.45 19.34
CA LYS A 25 11.22 -7.20 18.90
C LYS A 25 11.19 -6.31 17.66
N ARG A 26 12.07 -6.59 16.71
CA ARG A 26 12.12 -5.85 15.46
C ARG A 26 11.83 -6.81 14.31
N PHE A 27 10.65 -6.66 13.73
CA PHE A 27 10.18 -7.49 12.62
C PHE A 27 9.96 -6.57 11.43
N VAL A 28 10.81 -6.71 10.41
CA VAL A 28 10.79 -5.86 9.22
C VAL A 28 10.04 -6.55 8.11
N PHE A 29 9.11 -5.83 7.51
CA PHE A 29 8.31 -6.30 6.38
C PHE A 29 8.45 -5.31 5.22
N SER A 30 8.43 -5.82 4.01
CA SER A 30 8.15 -5.01 2.84
C SER A 30 6.72 -5.27 2.39
N TYR A 31 6.07 -4.27 1.82
CA TYR A 31 4.78 -4.47 1.17
C TYR A 31 4.81 -3.84 -0.21
N THR A 32 4.25 -4.58 -1.15
CA THR A 32 4.19 -4.17 -2.55
C THR A 32 2.74 -3.96 -2.92
N ILE A 33 2.44 -2.77 -3.41
CA ILE A 33 1.09 -2.38 -3.80
C ILE A 33 1.07 -2.26 -5.32
N THR A 34 0.13 -2.96 -5.95
CA THR A 34 -0.06 -2.90 -7.39
C THR A 34 -1.46 -2.38 -7.69
N ILE A 35 -1.54 -1.32 -8.46
CA ILE A 35 -2.79 -0.69 -8.89
C ILE A 35 -2.97 -1.02 -10.37
N ASN A 36 -4.03 -1.75 -10.71
CA ASN A 36 -4.32 -2.16 -12.08
C ASN A 36 -5.47 -1.33 -12.62
N ASN A 37 -5.26 -0.63 -13.71
CA ASN A 37 -6.31 0.13 -14.38
C ASN A 37 -6.83 -0.64 -15.59
N ALA A 38 -7.89 -1.41 -15.39
CA ALA A 38 -8.57 -2.12 -16.47
C ALA A 38 -9.74 -1.32 -17.05
N SER A 39 -9.86 -0.05 -16.68
CA SER A 39 -10.90 0.83 -17.22
C SER A 39 -10.50 1.38 -18.58
N ARG A 40 -11.39 2.15 -19.17
CA ARG A 40 -11.14 2.80 -20.47
C ARG A 40 -10.61 4.22 -20.33
N GLN A 41 -10.44 4.68 -19.11
CA GLN A 41 -10.00 6.04 -18.82
C GLN A 41 -8.72 6.03 -18.02
N ARG A 42 -7.86 7.00 -18.27
CA ARG A 42 -6.71 7.26 -17.43
C ARG A 42 -7.19 7.61 -16.02
N CYS A 43 -6.51 7.11 -15.01
CA CYS A 43 -6.75 7.53 -13.64
C CYS A 43 -5.48 8.14 -13.04
N GLN A 44 -5.66 8.89 -11.97
CA GLN A 44 -4.55 9.48 -11.23
C GLN A 44 -4.67 9.11 -9.76
N LEU A 45 -3.57 8.63 -9.19
CA LEU A 45 -3.49 8.37 -7.76
C LEU A 45 -3.28 9.68 -7.02
N LEU A 46 -4.23 10.05 -6.18
CA LEU A 46 -4.18 11.31 -5.43
C LEU A 46 -3.59 11.17 -4.05
N SER A 47 -3.98 10.14 -3.31
CA SER A 47 -3.53 9.95 -1.95
C SER A 47 -3.60 8.49 -1.53
N ARG A 48 -2.90 8.18 -0.45
CA ARG A 48 -2.91 6.86 0.16
C ARG A 48 -3.07 6.98 1.66
N HIS A 49 -3.75 6.01 2.25
CA HIS A 49 -3.90 5.92 3.69
C HIS A 49 -3.85 4.45 4.11
N TRP A 50 -2.86 4.09 4.90
CA TRP A 50 -2.67 2.73 5.40
C TRP A 50 -2.69 2.74 6.91
N VAL A 51 -3.33 1.73 7.49
CA VAL A 51 -3.35 1.47 8.92
C VAL A 51 -2.69 0.12 9.15
N ILE A 52 -1.59 0.13 9.87
CA ILE A 52 -0.81 -1.06 10.14
C ILE A 52 -0.91 -1.36 11.64
N ARG A 53 -1.34 -2.56 11.98
CA ARG A 53 -1.51 -2.98 13.38
C ARG A 53 -0.65 -4.19 13.64
N ASP A 54 0.02 -4.20 14.79
CA ASP A 54 0.72 -5.39 15.25
C ASP A 54 -0.19 -6.25 16.15
N ALA A 55 0.33 -7.39 16.61
CA ALA A 55 -0.44 -8.31 17.45
C ALA A 55 -0.68 -7.76 18.86
N ASN A 56 0.01 -6.72 19.25
CA ASN A 56 -0.17 -6.03 20.55
C ASN A 56 -1.08 -4.82 20.44
N HIS A 57 -1.80 -4.70 19.33
CA HIS A 57 -2.73 -3.58 19.04
C HIS A 57 -2.05 -2.23 18.87
N LYS A 58 -0.75 -2.20 18.67
CA LYS A 58 -0.06 -0.97 18.32
C LYS A 58 -0.42 -0.61 16.87
N VAL A 59 -0.79 0.66 16.67
CA VAL A 59 -1.28 1.14 15.38
C VAL A 59 -0.31 2.16 14.82
N GLU A 60 0.03 2.00 13.56
CA GLU A 60 0.79 2.98 12.79
C GLU A 60 -0.03 3.38 11.57
N GLU A 61 -0.16 4.69 11.35
CA GLU A 61 -0.87 5.20 10.19
C GLU A 61 0.11 5.83 9.22
N VAL A 62 -0.07 5.53 7.94
CA VAL A 62 0.71 6.12 6.85
C VAL A 62 -0.27 6.84 5.94
N TYR A 63 -0.14 8.16 5.89
CA TYR A 63 -0.96 9.01 5.02
C TYR A 63 -0.05 9.87 4.17
N GLY A 64 -0.42 10.04 2.90
CA GLY A 64 0.34 10.91 2.03
C GLY A 64 -0.35 11.14 0.70
N GLU A 65 0.03 12.24 0.04
CA GLU A 65 -0.40 12.51 -1.32
C GLU A 65 0.40 11.65 -2.28
N GLY A 66 -0.30 10.90 -3.12
CA GLY A 66 0.33 10.02 -4.08
C GLY A 66 1.28 9.01 -3.44
N VAL A 67 2.39 8.78 -4.09
CA VAL A 67 3.46 7.89 -3.64
C VAL A 67 4.78 8.61 -3.74
N ILE A 68 5.46 8.79 -2.60
CA ILE A 68 6.77 9.45 -2.54
C ILE A 68 6.73 10.82 -3.23
N GLY A 69 5.71 11.63 -2.90
CA GLY A 69 5.58 12.98 -3.43
C GLY A 69 5.05 13.07 -4.87
N GLU A 70 4.73 11.94 -5.50
CA GLU A 70 4.21 11.91 -6.87
C GLU A 70 2.76 11.45 -6.88
N GLN A 71 1.99 12.01 -7.79
CA GLN A 71 0.61 11.59 -8.04
C GLN A 71 0.54 10.99 -9.44
N PRO A 72 0.94 9.71 -9.59
CA PRO A 72 1.12 9.13 -10.92
C PRO A 72 -0.19 8.94 -11.67
N PHE A 73 -0.10 9.05 -12.99
CA PHE A 73 -1.17 8.69 -13.90
C PHE A 73 -1.01 7.23 -14.31
N ILE A 74 -2.12 6.51 -14.40
CA ILE A 74 -2.15 5.12 -14.81
C ILE A 74 -3.07 5.03 -16.02
N ASP A 75 -2.50 4.71 -17.17
CA ASP A 75 -3.26 4.62 -18.41
C ASP A 75 -4.10 3.36 -18.47
N PRO A 76 -5.14 3.33 -19.31
CA PRO A 76 -5.94 2.12 -19.50
C PRO A 76 -5.08 0.91 -19.85
N GLY A 77 -5.30 -0.20 -19.17
CA GLY A 77 -4.56 -1.44 -19.38
C GLY A 77 -3.20 -1.48 -18.71
N GLU A 78 -2.82 -0.41 -18.00
CA GLU A 78 -1.52 -0.35 -17.32
C GLU A 78 -1.66 -0.54 -15.82
N SER A 79 -0.52 -0.79 -15.19
CA SER A 79 -0.44 -0.96 -13.74
C SER A 79 0.65 -0.08 -13.17
N TYR A 80 0.46 0.34 -11.94
CA TYR A 80 1.47 1.06 -11.17
C TYR A 80 1.80 0.27 -9.92
N THR A 81 3.08 0.02 -9.68
CA THR A 81 3.53 -0.77 -8.54
C THR A 81 4.53 0.01 -7.72
N TYR A 82 4.36 -0.02 -6.41
CA TYR A 82 5.37 0.53 -5.51
C TYR A 82 5.58 -0.38 -4.31
N THR A 83 6.77 -0.28 -3.72
CA THR A 83 7.14 -1.06 -2.54
C THR A 83 7.55 -0.12 -1.42
N SER A 84 7.10 -0.43 -0.22
CA SER A 84 7.45 0.31 0.99
C SER A 84 7.74 -0.68 2.11
N GLY A 85 8.09 -0.18 3.28
CA GLY A 85 8.42 -1.03 4.42
C GLY A 85 7.67 -0.67 5.66
N ALA A 86 7.57 -1.63 6.57
CA ALA A 86 7.01 -1.44 7.89
C ALA A 86 7.84 -2.21 8.91
N ILE A 87 7.96 -1.65 10.11
CA ILE A 87 8.65 -2.30 11.21
C ILE A 87 7.63 -2.51 12.31
N LEU A 88 7.45 -3.78 12.69
CA LEU A 88 6.53 -4.15 13.76
C LEU A 88 7.31 -4.69 14.95
N GLU A 89 6.70 -4.64 16.12
CA GLU A 89 7.24 -5.23 17.33
C GLU A 89 6.81 -6.68 17.52
N THR A 90 5.98 -7.18 16.64
CA THR A 90 5.48 -8.56 16.65
C THR A 90 5.65 -9.21 15.29
N GLU A 91 5.69 -10.52 15.31
CA GLU A 91 5.87 -11.37 14.14
C GLU A 91 4.66 -11.32 13.20
N LEU A 92 3.47 -11.02 13.73
CA LEU A 92 2.22 -10.94 12.98
C LEU A 92 1.63 -9.55 13.09
N GLY A 93 0.98 -9.14 12.03
CA GLY A 93 0.26 -7.88 12.01
C GLY A 93 -0.72 -7.84 10.85
N THR A 94 -1.47 -6.77 10.76
CA THR A 94 -2.44 -6.55 9.69
C THR A 94 -2.20 -5.19 9.06
N MET A 95 -2.59 -5.06 7.82
CA MET A 95 -2.53 -3.82 7.08
C MET A 95 -3.84 -3.64 6.33
N GLU A 96 -4.46 -2.48 6.51
CA GLU A 96 -5.67 -2.12 5.78
C GLU A 96 -5.61 -0.65 5.41
N GLY A 97 -6.42 -0.25 4.45
CA GLY A 97 -6.44 1.14 4.04
C GLY A 97 -7.11 1.34 2.70
N ARG A 98 -6.80 2.47 2.10
CA ARG A 98 -7.40 2.83 0.81
C ARG A 98 -6.52 3.79 0.04
N LEU A 99 -6.79 3.83 -1.25
CA LEU A 99 -6.19 4.76 -2.19
C LEU A 99 -7.30 5.64 -2.75
N SER A 100 -7.02 6.92 -2.91
CA SER A 100 -7.93 7.84 -3.57
C SER A 100 -7.46 8.05 -5.00
N LEU A 101 -8.33 7.74 -5.95
CA LEU A 101 -8.07 7.88 -7.37
C LEU A 101 -9.19 8.66 -8.04
N ILE A 102 -8.85 9.34 -9.11
CA ILE A 102 -9.83 9.98 -9.99
C ILE A 102 -9.61 9.54 -11.43
N HIS A 103 -10.68 9.50 -12.20
CA HIS A 103 -10.61 9.38 -13.65
C HIS A 103 -10.34 10.74 -14.28
N ILE A 104 -9.51 10.73 -15.29
CA ILE A 104 -9.18 11.93 -16.05
C ILE A 104 -9.94 11.90 -17.37
#